data_41d5d046f78d1147e92b9be2d357570b
#
_entry.id   41d5d046f78d1147e92b9be2d357570b
#
_cell.length_a   1.000
_cell.length_b   1.000
_cell.length_c   1.000
_cell.angle_alpha   90.00
_cell.angle_beta   90.00
_cell.angle_gamma   90.00
#
_symmetry.space_group_name_H-M   'P 1'
#
loop_
_entity.id
_entity.type
_entity.pdbx_description
1 polymer ?
#
loop_
_entity_poly.entity_id
_entity_poly.type
_entity_poly.pdbx_seq_one_letter_code
_entity_poly.pdbx_strand_id
1 'polypeptide(L)'
;MFSHIMVGANDIEASKSFYDSVMGVLGAKPGVPVPNLEGDIRYFYFLDGMIFAISEPIDGNPATHGNGSTIGFKVESPEVGDAWHAVGLANGGVNCEDVPGIRTSDMGSMYLAYLRDPSGNKICALCRIEQ
;
A
#
# COMPACT_ATOMS: atom_id res chain seq x y z
N MET A 1 15.75 7.85 -4.14
CA MET A 1 16.37 6.58 -3.78
C MET A 1 15.73 5.41 -4.52
N PHE A 2 14.46 5.07 -4.27
CA PHE A 2 13.82 3.99 -5.01
C PHE A 2 13.30 4.45 -6.36
N SER A 3 13.48 3.64 -7.42
CA SER A 3 12.84 3.89 -8.71
C SER A 3 11.39 3.43 -8.67
N HIS A 4 11.16 2.25 -8.11
CA HIS A 4 9.83 1.68 -7.99
C HIS A 4 9.83 0.61 -6.92
N ILE A 5 8.63 0.27 -6.44
CA ILE A 5 8.39 -0.82 -5.50
C ILE A 5 7.25 -1.64 -6.08
N MET A 6 7.39 -2.97 -6.04
CA MET A 6 6.37 -3.88 -6.54
C MET A 6 6.06 -4.92 -5.49
N VAL A 7 4.79 -5.24 -5.31
CA VAL A 7 4.35 -6.33 -4.43
C VAL A 7 3.57 -7.35 -5.22
N GLY A 8 3.58 -8.59 -4.73
CA GLY A 8 2.87 -9.69 -5.37
C GLY A 8 1.39 -9.71 -5.03
N ALA A 9 0.58 -10.15 -5.97
CA ALA A 9 -0.86 -10.31 -5.82
C ALA A 9 -1.26 -11.72 -6.24
N ASN A 10 -2.16 -12.34 -5.48
CA ASN A 10 -2.75 -13.63 -5.84
C ASN A 10 -4.03 -13.45 -6.65
N ASP A 11 -4.81 -12.40 -6.35
CA ASP A 11 -5.95 -11.97 -7.13
C ASP A 11 -5.69 -10.53 -7.54
N ILE A 12 -5.22 -10.34 -8.77
CA ILE A 12 -4.76 -9.03 -9.23
C ILE A 12 -5.89 -8.00 -9.25
N GLU A 13 -7.13 -8.41 -9.58
CA GLU A 13 -8.25 -7.49 -9.63
C GLU A 13 -8.72 -7.09 -8.22
N ALA A 14 -8.69 -8.00 -7.26
CA ALA A 14 -8.95 -7.67 -5.86
C ALA A 14 -7.90 -6.70 -5.33
N SER A 15 -6.63 -6.93 -5.66
CA SER A 15 -5.54 -6.03 -5.27
C SER A 15 -5.68 -4.66 -5.95
N LYS A 16 -6.10 -4.64 -7.23
CA LYS A 16 -6.35 -3.37 -7.93
C LYS A 16 -7.44 -2.56 -7.23
N SER A 17 -8.57 -3.20 -6.89
CA SER A 17 -9.65 -2.50 -6.19
C SER A 17 -9.16 -1.90 -4.86
N PHE A 18 -8.37 -2.65 -4.13
CA PHE A 18 -7.79 -2.18 -2.87
C PHE A 18 -6.85 -1.00 -3.11
N TYR A 19 -5.86 -1.15 -4.01
CA TYR A 19 -4.87 -0.09 -4.22
C TYR A 19 -5.42 1.12 -4.96
N ASP A 20 -6.43 0.96 -5.84
CA ASP A 20 -7.12 2.12 -6.40
C ASP A 20 -7.70 2.99 -5.28
N SER A 21 -8.23 2.37 -4.22
CA SER A 21 -8.83 3.11 -3.12
C SER A 21 -7.78 3.79 -2.23
N VAL A 22 -6.78 3.04 -1.75
CA VAL A 22 -5.79 3.61 -0.82
C VAL A 22 -4.82 4.57 -1.51
N MET A 23 -4.39 4.27 -2.73
CA MET A 23 -3.54 5.18 -3.49
C MET A 23 -4.32 6.42 -3.96
N GLY A 24 -5.62 6.26 -4.19
CA GLY A 24 -6.49 7.37 -4.54
C GLY A 24 -6.58 8.42 -3.43
N VAL A 25 -6.61 7.99 -2.18
CA VAL A 25 -6.58 8.93 -1.03
C VAL A 25 -5.29 9.77 -1.04
N LEU A 26 -4.19 9.20 -1.52
CA LEU A 26 -2.90 9.89 -1.60
C LEU A 26 -2.79 10.79 -2.84
N GLY A 27 -3.76 10.73 -3.76
CA GLY A 27 -3.78 11.56 -4.95
C GLY A 27 -3.38 10.84 -6.24
N ALA A 28 -3.12 9.54 -6.21
CA ALA A 28 -2.80 8.78 -7.41
C ALA A 28 -4.08 8.46 -8.18
N LYS A 29 -3.96 8.40 -9.51
CA LYS A 29 -5.04 7.92 -10.38
C LYS A 29 -5.16 6.40 -10.25
N PRO A 30 -6.28 5.81 -10.71
CA PRO A 30 -6.41 4.36 -10.75
C PRO A 30 -5.25 3.68 -11.46
N GLY A 31 -4.95 2.46 -11.08
CA GLY A 31 -3.81 1.72 -11.60
C GLY A 31 -3.81 1.60 -13.12
N VAL A 32 -2.65 1.84 -13.72
CA VAL A 32 -2.46 1.77 -15.18
C VAL A 32 -2.06 0.35 -15.54
N PRO A 33 -2.82 -0.33 -16.42
CA PRO A 33 -2.47 -1.69 -16.81
C PRO A 33 -1.21 -1.70 -17.69
N VAL A 34 -0.23 -2.52 -17.31
CA VAL A 34 1.02 -2.69 -18.06
C VAL A 34 1.30 -4.20 -18.16
N PRO A 35 1.16 -4.80 -19.35
CA PRO A 35 1.45 -6.23 -19.49
C PRO A 35 2.92 -6.52 -19.23
N ASN A 36 3.20 -7.68 -18.61
CA ASN A 36 4.57 -8.17 -18.53
C ASN A 36 4.94 -8.94 -19.80
N LEU A 37 6.15 -9.51 -19.83
CA LEU A 37 6.62 -10.23 -21.03
C LEU A 37 5.78 -11.47 -21.34
N GLU A 38 5.09 -12.04 -20.35
CA GLU A 38 4.22 -13.20 -20.53
C GLU A 38 2.78 -12.80 -20.86
N GLY A 39 2.49 -11.49 -20.92
CA GLY A 39 1.15 -10.98 -21.24
C GLY A 39 0.24 -10.80 -20.05
N ASP A 40 0.70 -11.13 -18.84
CA ASP A 40 -0.07 -10.90 -17.62
C ASP A 40 -0.11 -9.41 -17.28
N ILE A 41 -1.26 -8.94 -16.80
CA ILE A 41 -1.44 -7.52 -16.50
C ILE A 41 -0.89 -7.22 -15.12
N ARG A 42 -0.07 -6.18 -15.06
CA ARG A 42 0.36 -5.52 -13.82
C ARG A 42 -0.33 -4.18 -13.75
N TYR A 43 -0.47 -3.61 -12.56
CA TYR A 43 -1.02 -2.27 -12.40
C TYR A 43 0.01 -1.36 -11.76
N PHE A 44 0.24 -0.21 -12.38
CA PHE A 44 1.21 0.77 -11.93
C PHE A 44 0.50 2.02 -11.42
N TYR A 45 0.96 2.50 -10.27
CA TYR A 45 0.47 3.73 -9.64
C TYR A 45 1.60 4.74 -9.61
N PHE A 46 1.33 5.95 -10.07
CA PHE A 46 2.32 7.01 -10.17
C PHE A 46 1.99 8.09 -9.15
N LEU A 47 2.95 8.42 -8.30
CA LEU A 47 2.77 9.42 -7.25
C LEU A 47 4.13 9.98 -6.85
N ASP A 48 4.24 11.31 -6.81
CA ASP A 48 5.44 12.02 -6.36
C ASP A 48 6.73 11.57 -7.06
N GLY A 49 6.66 11.28 -8.35
CA GLY A 49 7.82 10.82 -9.12
C GLY A 49 8.23 9.38 -8.87
N MET A 50 7.48 8.64 -8.07
CA MET A 50 7.72 7.25 -7.77
C MET A 50 6.67 6.36 -8.41
N ILE A 51 7.00 5.09 -8.53
CA ILE A 51 6.07 4.07 -9.04
C ILE A 51 5.87 3.03 -7.94
N PHE A 52 4.60 2.76 -7.63
CA PHE A 52 4.20 1.59 -6.87
C PHE A 52 3.44 0.66 -7.79
N ALA A 53 3.74 -0.63 -7.77
CA ALA A 53 3.16 -1.58 -8.71
C ALA A 53 2.69 -2.85 -8.01
N ILE A 54 1.68 -3.48 -8.61
CA ILE A 54 1.21 -4.80 -8.19
C ILE A 54 1.23 -5.74 -9.38
N SER A 55 1.57 -7.01 -9.13
CA SER A 55 1.68 -8.01 -10.18
C SER A 55 1.45 -9.40 -9.61
N GLU A 56 0.82 -10.27 -10.38
CA GLU A 56 0.96 -11.70 -10.09
C GLU A 56 2.42 -12.07 -10.31
N PRO A 57 2.98 -13.02 -9.53
CA PRO A 57 4.38 -13.42 -9.70
C PRO A 57 4.65 -13.96 -11.09
N ILE A 58 5.76 -13.52 -11.70
CA ILE A 58 6.09 -13.89 -13.07
C ILE A 58 6.37 -15.38 -13.24
N ASP A 59 6.72 -16.07 -12.17
CA ASP A 59 6.99 -17.51 -12.20
C ASP A 59 5.73 -18.38 -12.12
N GLY A 60 4.55 -17.75 -12.00
CA GLY A 60 3.27 -18.47 -11.92
C GLY A 60 2.97 -19.10 -10.58
N ASN A 61 3.88 -19.02 -9.62
CA ASN A 61 3.65 -19.51 -8.26
C ASN A 61 2.84 -18.49 -7.46
N PRO A 62 2.19 -18.92 -6.36
CA PRO A 62 1.46 -17.96 -5.50
C PRO A 62 2.38 -16.88 -4.95
N ALA A 63 1.84 -15.66 -4.87
CA ALA A 63 2.52 -14.56 -4.22
C ALA A 63 2.61 -14.82 -2.72
N THR A 64 3.74 -14.47 -2.13
CA THR A 64 3.93 -14.52 -0.69
C THR A 64 4.29 -13.11 -0.20
N HIS A 65 3.86 -12.79 1.03
CA HIS A 65 4.32 -11.57 1.68
C HIS A 65 5.52 -11.91 2.55
N GLY A 66 6.56 -11.13 2.50
CA GLY A 66 7.72 -11.35 3.36
C GLY A 66 7.37 -11.05 4.82
N ASN A 67 7.54 -12.02 5.70
CA ASN A 67 7.35 -11.77 7.14
C ASN A 67 8.42 -10.79 7.62
N GLY A 68 7.99 -9.67 8.21
CA GLY A 68 8.89 -8.60 8.63
C GLY A 68 9.00 -7.46 7.63
N SER A 69 8.44 -7.60 6.42
CA SER A 69 8.45 -6.53 5.41
C SER A 69 7.30 -5.56 5.67
N THR A 70 7.56 -4.28 5.47
CA THR A 70 6.52 -3.23 5.53
C THR A 70 6.86 -2.17 4.50
N ILE A 71 5.84 -1.72 3.76
CA ILE A 71 5.98 -0.58 2.87
C ILE A 71 5.17 0.56 3.48
N GLY A 72 5.85 1.69 3.75
CA GLY A 72 5.21 2.85 4.33
C GLY A 72 4.92 3.91 3.29
N PHE A 73 3.68 4.40 3.28
CA PHE A 73 3.25 5.53 2.46
C PHE A 73 3.14 6.77 3.33
N LYS A 74 3.73 7.86 2.87
CA LYS A 74 3.63 9.12 3.59
C LYS A 74 2.23 9.71 3.41
N VAL A 75 1.61 10.12 4.50
CA VAL A 75 0.37 10.89 4.49
C VAL A 75 0.61 12.27 5.10
N GLU A 76 -0.16 13.27 4.68
CA GLU A 76 0.07 14.64 5.07
C GLU A 76 -0.46 14.96 6.47
N SER A 77 -1.43 14.17 6.95
CA SER A 77 -2.05 14.41 8.26
C SER A 77 -2.63 13.11 8.80
N PRO A 78 -2.88 13.05 10.12
CA PRO A 78 -3.61 11.92 10.70
C PRO A 78 -4.99 11.71 10.07
N GLU A 79 -5.68 12.79 9.71
CA GLU A 79 -7.00 12.70 9.09
C GLU A 79 -6.94 12.00 7.73
N VAL A 80 -5.92 12.29 6.93
CA VAL A 80 -5.70 11.59 5.66
C VAL A 80 -5.36 10.13 5.93
N GLY A 81 -4.54 9.86 6.95
CA GLY A 81 -4.22 8.50 7.35
C GLY A 81 -5.45 7.70 7.78
N ASP A 82 -6.35 8.31 8.53
CA ASP A 82 -7.60 7.66 8.93
C ASP A 82 -8.48 7.35 7.71
N ALA A 83 -8.57 8.27 6.75
CA ALA A 83 -9.31 8.03 5.50
C ALA A 83 -8.67 6.90 4.69
N TRP A 84 -7.35 6.89 4.58
CA TRP A 84 -6.59 5.84 3.91
C TRP A 84 -6.88 4.46 4.50
N HIS A 85 -6.87 4.36 5.83
CA HIS A 85 -7.15 3.11 6.53
C HIS A 85 -8.59 2.66 6.34
N ALA A 86 -9.54 3.60 6.45
CA ALA A 86 -10.96 3.28 6.32
C ALA A 86 -11.31 2.76 4.92
N VAL A 87 -10.81 3.40 3.85
CA VAL A 87 -11.09 2.91 2.50
C VAL A 87 -10.39 1.58 2.22
N GLY A 88 -9.22 1.36 2.82
CA GLY A 88 -8.55 0.07 2.72
C GLY A 88 -9.37 -1.06 3.34
N LEU A 89 -9.92 -0.84 4.52
CA LEU A 89 -10.82 -1.83 5.15
C LEU A 89 -12.06 -2.08 4.31
N ALA A 90 -12.61 -1.03 3.69
CA ALA A 90 -13.80 -1.15 2.86
C ALA A 90 -13.54 -1.87 1.54
N ASN A 91 -12.28 -2.02 1.12
CA ASN A 91 -11.90 -2.57 -0.18
C ASN A 91 -10.99 -3.79 -0.07
N GLY A 92 -11.21 -4.62 0.94
CA GLY A 92 -10.55 -5.93 1.04
C GLY A 92 -9.30 -5.97 1.91
N GLY A 93 -8.90 -4.86 2.52
CA GLY A 93 -7.80 -4.84 3.46
C GLY A 93 -8.22 -5.28 4.86
N VAL A 94 -7.24 -5.61 5.67
CA VAL A 94 -7.44 -6.04 7.06
C VAL A 94 -6.53 -5.20 7.96
N ASN A 95 -7.03 -4.79 9.11
CA ASN A 95 -6.19 -4.08 10.08
C ASN A 95 -5.04 -4.96 10.52
N CYS A 96 -3.88 -4.35 10.70
CA CYS A 96 -2.66 -5.00 11.18
C CYS A 96 -2.09 -4.15 12.30
N GLU A 97 -1.56 -4.79 13.34
CA GLU A 97 -1.05 -4.14 14.54
C GLU A 97 -2.13 -3.33 15.28
N ASP A 98 -1.74 -2.32 16.05
CA ASP A 98 -2.69 -1.49 16.77
C ASP A 98 -3.54 -0.65 15.81
N VAL A 99 -4.69 -0.20 16.29
CA VAL A 99 -5.56 0.69 15.52
C VAL A 99 -4.82 1.99 15.16
N PRO A 100 -5.25 2.72 14.12
CA PRO A 100 -4.62 3.97 13.74
C PRO A 100 -4.49 4.94 14.91
N GLY A 101 -3.34 5.58 14.99
CA GLY A 101 -3.11 6.55 16.05
C GLY A 101 -1.66 7.02 16.13
N ILE A 102 -1.43 7.90 17.08
CA ILE A 102 -0.11 8.46 17.32
C ILE A 102 0.69 7.52 18.23
N ARG A 103 1.93 7.27 17.82
CA ARG A 103 2.90 6.48 18.59
C ARG A 103 4.11 7.34 18.86
N THR A 104 4.56 7.35 20.10
CA THR A 104 5.71 8.13 20.54
C THR A 104 6.87 7.21 20.88
N SER A 105 8.05 7.57 20.40
CA SER A 105 9.29 6.83 20.65
C SER A 105 10.43 7.83 20.80
N ASP A 106 11.65 7.31 20.98
CA ASP A 106 12.85 8.15 21.01
C ASP A 106 13.03 8.94 19.71
N MET A 107 12.43 8.47 18.62
CA MET A 107 12.48 9.15 17.32
C MET A 107 11.40 10.21 17.16
N GLY A 108 10.64 10.49 18.20
CA GLY A 108 9.56 11.46 18.19
C GLY A 108 8.20 10.80 18.06
N SER A 109 7.20 11.61 17.72
CA SER A 109 5.83 11.15 17.59
C SER A 109 5.46 10.98 16.11
N MET A 110 4.79 9.90 15.80
CA MET A 110 4.33 9.59 14.45
C MET A 110 2.91 9.06 14.49
N TYR A 111 2.11 9.50 13.56
CA TYR A 111 0.85 8.83 13.27
C TYR A 111 1.15 7.60 12.41
N LEU A 112 0.57 6.47 12.76
CA LEU A 112 0.70 5.22 12.00
C LEU A 112 -0.64 4.53 11.88
N ALA A 113 -0.88 3.96 10.72
CA ALA A 113 -2.02 3.10 10.45
C ALA A 113 -1.55 1.93 9.60
N TYR A 114 -1.86 0.70 9.99
CA TYR A 114 -1.36 -0.50 9.33
C TYR A 114 -2.49 -1.28 8.70
N LEU A 115 -2.23 -1.79 7.49
CA LEU A 115 -3.15 -2.68 6.78
C LEU A 115 -2.36 -3.84 6.19
N ARG A 116 -3.05 -4.97 6.01
CA ARG A 116 -2.63 -5.99 5.05
C ARG A 116 -3.52 -5.86 3.84
N ASP A 117 -2.90 -5.91 2.66
CA ASP A 117 -3.64 -5.90 1.41
C ASP A 117 -4.32 -7.26 1.17
N PRO A 118 -5.13 -7.43 0.10
CA PRO A 118 -5.82 -8.70 -0.14
C PRO A 118 -4.91 -9.92 -0.29
N SER A 119 -3.63 -9.72 -0.59
CA SER A 119 -2.65 -10.81 -0.71
C SER A 119 -1.75 -10.93 0.52
N GLY A 120 -2.03 -10.16 1.57
CA GLY A 120 -1.32 -10.25 2.84
C GLY A 120 -0.12 -9.33 2.97
N ASN A 121 0.22 -8.53 1.96
CA ASN A 121 1.34 -7.60 2.06
C ASN A 121 1.04 -6.54 3.13
N LYS A 122 2.02 -6.30 4.02
CA LYS A 122 1.86 -5.32 5.08
C LYS A 122 2.28 -3.94 4.58
N ILE A 123 1.37 -2.99 4.73
CA ILE A 123 1.59 -1.60 4.36
C ILE A 123 1.17 -0.69 5.50
N CYS A 124 1.68 0.53 5.49
CA CYS A 124 1.26 1.51 6.50
C CYS A 124 1.18 2.90 5.91
N ALA A 125 0.42 3.75 6.58
CA ALA A 125 0.43 5.18 6.39
C ALA A 125 1.19 5.79 7.56
N LEU A 126 2.08 6.74 7.27
CA LEU A 126 2.91 7.39 8.28
C LEU A 126 2.89 8.89 8.09
N CYS A 127 2.69 9.60 9.19
CA CYS A 127 2.81 11.05 9.24
C CYS A 127 3.60 11.44 10.49
N ARG A 128 4.68 12.19 10.30
CA ARG A 128 5.43 12.72 11.46
C ARG A 128 4.63 13.83 12.09
N ILE A 129 4.56 13.82 13.42
CA ILE A 129 3.87 14.84 14.19
C ILE A 129 4.92 15.85 14.64
N GLU A 130 4.79 17.06 14.17
CA GLU A 130 5.67 18.16 14.60
C GLU A 130 5.25 18.65 15.98
N GLN A 131 6.23 19.05 16.75
CA GLN A 131 6.02 19.53 18.10
C GLN A 131 6.42 21.01 18.25
#